data_3919615da5f20b9d3bd7e46cb1241adc
#
_entry.id   3919615da5f20b9d3bd7e46cb1241adc
#
_cell.length_a   1.000
_cell.length_b   1.000
_cell.length_c   1.000
_cell.angle_alpha   90.00
_cell.angle_beta   90.00
_cell.angle_gamma   90.00
#
_symmetry.space_group_name_H-M   'P 1'
#
loop_
_entity.id
_entity.type
_entity.pdbx_description
1 polymer ?
#
loop_
_entity_poly.entity_id
_entity_poly.type
_entity_poly.pdbx_seq_one_letter_code
_entity_poly.pdbx_strand_id
1 'polypeptide(L)'
;MPRQDDRMRPTDAVILQHLSEHGLDYPTVIAAGRPFDAERARARADVLERRGLVEAVSHEVVYRITARGEKRLAAYHDSALAAADD
;
A
#
# COMPACT_ATOMS: atom_id res chain seq x y z
N MET A 1 8.27 -21.90 -2.52
CA MET A 1 7.11 -21.67 -3.38
C MET A 1 6.59 -20.25 -3.16
N PRO A 2 6.53 -19.44 -4.22
CA PRO A 2 6.06 -18.06 -4.04
C PRO A 2 4.60 -18.06 -3.64
N ARG A 3 4.27 -17.20 -2.73
CA ARG A 3 2.90 -17.06 -2.26
C ARG A 3 2.25 -15.92 -3.01
N GLN A 4 0.99 -16.10 -3.39
CA GLN A 4 0.28 -15.05 -4.11
C GLN A 4 0.08 -13.81 -3.26
N ASP A 5 -0.02 -13.97 -1.95
CA ASP A 5 -0.17 -12.84 -1.03
C ASP A 5 1.10 -11.99 -0.91
N ASP A 6 2.24 -12.47 -1.41
CA ASP A 6 3.47 -11.67 -1.48
C ASP A 6 3.47 -10.70 -2.65
N ARG A 7 2.53 -10.86 -3.58
CA ARG A 7 2.46 -10.05 -4.78
C ARG A 7 1.84 -8.69 -4.48
N MET A 8 2.45 -7.64 -5.03
CA MET A 8 1.87 -6.31 -4.95
C MET A 8 0.71 -6.19 -5.92
N ARG A 9 -0.44 -5.82 -5.41
CA ARG A 9 -1.61 -5.54 -6.24
C ARG A 9 -1.66 -4.05 -6.54
N PRO A 10 -2.34 -3.64 -7.64
CA PRO A 10 -2.47 -2.21 -7.93
C PRO A 10 -3.05 -1.41 -6.76
N THR A 11 -4.03 -1.95 -6.06
CA THR A 11 -4.60 -1.29 -4.87
C THR A 11 -3.52 -1.08 -3.80
N ASP A 12 -2.65 -2.07 -3.60
CA ASP A 12 -1.57 -1.97 -2.62
C ASP A 12 -0.62 -0.84 -2.97
N ALA A 13 -0.25 -0.72 -4.24
CA ALA A 13 0.64 0.33 -4.71
C ALA A 13 0.01 1.71 -4.51
N VAL A 14 -1.29 1.85 -4.74
CA VAL A 14 -2.00 3.10 -4.52
C VAL A 14 -1.98 3.47 -3.04
N ILE A 15 -2.22 2.49 -2.16
CA ILE A 15 -2.19 2.74 -0.71
C ILE A 15 -0.80 3.19 -0.27
N LEU A 16 0.24 2.48 -0.69
CA LEU A 16 1.61 2.83 -0.33
C LEU A 16 2.00 4.19 -0.88
N GLN A 17 1.62 4.50 -2.12
CA GLN A 17 1.91 5.78 -2.73
C GLN A 17 1.24 6.92 -1.96
N HIS A 18 -0.03 6.74 -1.59
CA HIS A 18 -0.75 7.74 -0.81
C HIS A 18 -0.06 8.00 0.52
N LEU A 19 0.31 6.93 1.23
CA LEU A 19 0.96 7.06 2.53
C LEU A 19 2.38 7.65 2.40
N SER A 20 3.08 7.33 1.31
CA SER A 20 4.39 7.91 1.05
C SER A 20 4.30 9.42 0.87
N GLU A 21 3.24 9.89 0.22
CA GLU A 21 3.07 11.31 -0.09
C GLU A 21 2.50 12.11 1.08
N HIS A 22 1.61 11.49 1.86
CA HIS A 22 0.85 12.22 2.88
C HIS A 22 1.25 11.87 4.32
N GLY A 23 2.11 10.88 4.50
CA GLY A 23 2.49 10.41 5.82
C GLY A 23 1.51 9.37 6.33
N LEU A 24 0.78 9.64 7.40
CA LEU A 24 -0.22 8.72 7.91
C LEU A 24 -1.63 9.16 7.50
N ASP A 25 -2.53 8.20 7.31
CA ASP A 25 -3.88 8.53 6.91
C ASP A 25 -4.86 7.40 7.21
N TYR A 26 -6.14 7.72 7.06
CA TYR A 26 -7.25 6.80 7.29
C TYR A 26 -7.64 6.10 5.98
N PRO A 27 -8.15 4.84 6.05
CA PRO A 27 -8.62 4.15 4.86
C PRO A 27 -9.66 4.93 4.06
N THR A 28 -10.55 5.67 4.74
CA THR A 28 -11.56 6.49 4.06
C THR A 28 -10.93 7.58 3.21
N VAL A 29 -9.86 8.18 3.69
CA VAL A 29 -9.15 9.23 2.96
C VAL A 29 -8.36 8.60 1.80
N ILE A 30 -7.71 7.46 2.06
CA ILE A 30 -6.96 6.75 1.02
C ILE A 30 -7.88 6.36 -0.13
N ALA A 31 -9.10 5.92 0.18
CA ALA A 31 -10.04 5.46 -0.83
C ALA A 31 -10.77 6.59 -1.56
N ALA A 32 -10.73 7.82 -1.03
CA ALA A 32 -11.49 8.93 -1.60
C ALA A 32 -11.09 9.19 -3.05
N GLY A 33 -12.07 9.18 -3.94
CA GLY A 33 -11.84 9.43 -5.36
C GLY A 33 -11.15 8.30 -6.12
N ARG A 34 -11.04 7.11 -5.52
CA ARG A 34 -10.35 5.98 -6.14
C ARG A 34 -11.34 4.86 -6.46
N PRO A 35 -10.96 3.91 -7.32
CA PRO A 35 -11.86 2.84 -7.75
C PRO A 35 -12.00 1.69 -6.75
N PHE A 36 -11.79 1.97 -5.45
CA PHE A 36 -12.04 1.02 -4.39
C PHE A 36 -12.54 1.79 -3.16
N ASP A 37 -13.28 1.11 -2.30
CA ASP A 37 -13.86 1.74 -1.12
C ASP A 37 -12.95 1.63 0.11
N ALA A 38 -13.37 2.26 1.20
CA ALA A 38 -12.61 2.27 2.44
C ALA A 38 -12.43 0.87 3.03
N GLU A 39 -13.44 0.02 2.88
CA GLU A 39 -13.38 -1.34 3.39
C GLU A 39 -12.29 -2.13 2.69
N ARG A 40 -12.20 -1.99 1.36
CA ARG A 40 -11.14 -2.61 0.58
C ARG A 40 -9.77 -2.06 0.97
N ALA A 41 -9.68 -0.73 1.12
CA ALA A 41 -8.42 -0.09 1.52
C ALA A 41 -7.96 -0.63 2.87
N ARG A 42 -8.87 -0.78 3.82
CA ARG A 42 -8.55 -1.31 5.14
C ARG A 42 -8.09 -2.76 5.07
N ALA A 43 -8.81 -3.58 4.28
CA ALA A 43 -8.46 -4.99 4.15
C ALA A 43 -7.05 -5.16 3.57
N ARG A 44 -6.72 -4.37 2.55
CA ARG A 44 -5.39 -4.45 1.97
C ARG A 44 -4.32 -3.86 2.89
N ALA A 45 -4.65 -2.78 3.63
CA ALA A 45 -3.71 -2.22 4.59
C ALA A 45 -3.37 -3.24 5.67
N ASP A 46 -4.34 -4.04 6.11
CA ASP A 46 -4.08 -5.10 7.09
C ASP A 46 -3.11 -6.14 6.53
N VAL A 47 -3.24 -6.49 5.26
CA VAL A 47 -2.31 -7.42 4.61
C VAL A 47 -0.92 -6.80 4.54
N LEU A 48 -0.84 -5.53 4.16
CA LEU A 48 0.45 -4.82 4.07
C LEU A 48 1.10 -4.68 5.43
N GLU A 49 0.30 -4.51 6.49
CA GLU A 49 0.82 -4.44 7.85
C GLU A 49 1.47 -5.76 8.23
N ARG A 50 0.82 -6.87 7.93
CA ARG A 50 1.38 -8.20 8.24
C ARG A 50 2.70 -8.45 7.51
N ARG A 51 2.90 -7.78 6.37
CA ARG A 51 4.16 -7.88 5.61
C ARG A 51 5.20 -6.86 6.07
N GLY A 52 4.84 -5.98 6.99
CA GLY A 52 5.76 -4.96 7.48
C GLY A 52 5.94 -3.78 6.56
N LEU A 53 5.02 -3.59 5.60
CA LEU A 53 5.12 -2.49 4.62
C LEU A 53 4.42 -1.23 5.10
N VAL A 54 3.43 -1.39 5.98
CA VAL A 54 2.79 -0.28 6.69
C VAL A 54 2.69 -0.67 8.14
N GLU A 55 2.45 0.31 9.01
CA GLU A 55 2.18 0.04 10.43
C GLU A 55 0.95 0.81 10.87
N ALA A 56 0.17 0.18 11.75
CA ALA A 56 -0.98 0.82 12.37
C ALA A 56 -0.48 1.77 13.45
N VAL A 57 -1.08 2.96 13.53
CA VAL A 57 -0.68 3.99 14.47
C VAL A 57 -1.81 4.20 15.48
N SER A 58 -1.47 4.09 16.77
CA SER A 58 -2.39 4.27 17.87
C SER A 58 -3.57 3.29 17.83
N HIS A 59 -4.64 3.58 18.56
CA HIS A 59 -5.84 2.74 18.61
C HIS A 59 -6.82 3.02 17.48
N GLU A 60 -6.54 4.02 16.67
CA GLU A 60 -7.39 4.35 15.54
C GLU A 60 -6.97 3.56 14.31
N VAL A 61 -7.87 3.49 13.32
CA VAL A 61 -7.58 2.80 12.05
C VAL A 61 -6.83 3.78 11.14
N VAL A 62 -5.56 4.02 11.49
CA VAL A 62 -4.67 4.94 10.79
C VAL A 62 -3.39 4.19 10.49
N TYR A 63 -2.89 4.33 9.29
CA TYR A 63 -1.70 3.61 8.83
C TYR A 63 -0.65 4.59 8.32
N ARG A 64 0.61 4.20 8.44
CA ARG A 64 1.72 4.93 7.81
C ARG A 64 2.64 3.92 7.13
N ILE A 65 3.36 4.38 6.11
CA ILE A 65 4.29 3.52 5.39
C ILE A 65 5.58 3.35 6.20
N THR A 66 6.18 2.18 6.11
CA THR A 66 7.47 1.89 6.75
C THR A 66 8.60 2.07 5.74
N ALA A 67 9.84 2.06 6.21
CA ALA A 67 11.00 2.09 5.32
C ALA A 67 10.96 0.92 4.34
N ARG A 68 10.52 -0.25 4.82
CA ARG A 68 10.36 -1.43 3.98
C ARG A 68 9.29 -1.21 2.93
N GLY A 69 8.20 -0.53 3.31
CA GLY A 69 7.13 -0.18 2.37
C GLY A 69 7.62 0.75 1.27
N GLU A 70 8.45 1.74 1.62
CA GLU A 70 9.02 2.65 0.63
C GLU A 70 9.87 1.90 -0.39
N LYS A 71 10.70 0.98 0.08
CA LYS A 71 11.53 0.17 -0.81
C LYS A 71 10.68 -0.70 -1.73
N ARG A 72 9.63 -1.29 -1.19
CA ARG A 72 8.75 -2.15 -1.96
C ARG A 72 8.01 -1.37 -3.02
N LEU A 73 7.57 -0.16 -2.68
CA LEU A 73 6.89 0.73 -3.61
C LEU A 73 7.83 1.13 -4.76
N ALA A 74 9.06 1.48 -4.44
CA ALA A 74 10.05 1.83 -5.46
C ALA A 74 10.32 0.66 -6.40
N ALA A 75 10.43 -0.56 -5.85
CA ALA A 75 10.63 -1.75 -6.65
C ALA A 75 9.45 -2.02 -7.59
N TYR A 76 8.23 -1.77 -7.11
CA TYR A 76 7.03 -1.93 -7.91
C TYR A 76 7.04 -0.95 -9.10
N HIS A 77 7.38 0.31 -8.85
CA HIS A 77 7.46 1.33 -9.90
C HIS A 77 8.54 1.00 -10.93
N ASP A 78 9.69 0.53 -10.47
CA ASP A 78 10.77 0.14 -11.37
C ASP A 78 10.34 -1.02 -12.28
N SER A 79 9.65 -2.01 -11.71
CA SER A 79 9.14 -3.14 -12.48
C SER A 79 8.11 -2.69 -13.50
N ALA A 80 7.23 -1.76 -13.12
CA ALA A 80 6.21 -1.24 -14.04
C ALA A 80 6.85 -0.47 -15.19
N LEU A 81 7.89 0.32 -14.91
CA LEU A 81 8.61 1.05 -15.95
C LEU A 81 9.32 0.11 -16.90
N ALA A 82 9.96 -0.93 -16.37
CA ALA A 82 10.63 -1.93 -17.20
C ALA A 82 9.65 -2.64 -18.12
N ALA A 83 8.46 -2.97 -17.61
CA ALA A 83 7.43 -3.60 -18.41
C ALA A 83 6.89 -2.66 -19.49
N ALA A 84 6.82 -1.36 -19.20
CA ALA A 84 6.34 -0.37 -20.14
C ALA A 84 7.31 -0.13 -21.30
N ASP A 85 8.59 -0.35 -21.05
CA ASP A 85 9.62 -0.14 -22.07
C ASP A 85 9.66 -1.25 -23.11
N ASP A 86 9.05 -2.36 -22.82
CA ASP A 86 8.94 -3.45 -23.77
C ASP A 86 7.78 -3.22 -24.72
#